data_0917ea52ba3e29a9572e5291ee084f6b
#
_entry.id   0917ea52ba3e29a9572e5291ee084f6b
#
_cell.length_a   1.000
_cell.length_b   1.000
_cell.length_c   1.000
_cell.angle_alpha   90.00
_cell.angle_beta   90.00
_cell.angle_gamma   90.00
#
_symmetry.space_group_name_H-M   'P 1'
#
loop_
_entity.id
_entity.type
_entity.pdbx_description
1 polymer ?
#
loop_
_entity_poly.entity_id
_entity_poly.type
_entity_poly.pdbx_seq_one_letter_code
_entity_poly.pdbx_strand_id
1 'polypeptide(L)'
;MDKNSMMHKLALELNEKDGFNGAWLYAENGEIVSKGVLGFRDPEDTLPITEDTIFQLASISKTFTSTAVMLLMRQGLLSPEDEITKFFPEIPYPGVTVRHLLNHTSGIPDYFDDADWFIKIWKEEKRVPGNNEILRFLCETKAKPYFAPGEGLHYSNTGYNLLALLVERLSGIQYEEFLRKNIFEPTGMSSTQCCHIRRDGVPFEKYAQATVFEDGNCMADIDSTEYGDVIAFDGLNGDDYVYTNIFDMLCWDRALREGKVLTPEEQKLMYTPGRLNNGEDAVYDEGDGLGYGFGWAVGREEKFGLVVSHSGGMPGVATWFERFIDADRVLVILSCRDYQDVRAYLGYWDGMEAIARDQEPEPIITIENIAVKDPDKSKWESFCGKYEHPESADFIIDEIFLKDGELYANAIDEDGDRMSFRLYAIGENEFGRKGGMLKLTFGDGCISFDGITCKKL
;
A
#
# COMPACT_ATOMS: atom_id res chain seq x y z
N MET A 1 -7.01 -28.44 -10.63
CA MET A 1 -7.04 -28.41 -9.13
C MET A 1 -8.20 -27.49 -8.77
N ASP A 2 -8.90 -27.70 -7.65
CA ASP A 2 -9.89 -26.71 -7.20
C ASP A 2 -9.21 -25.46 -6.63
N LYS A 3 -9.93 -24.34 -6.57
CA LYS A 3 -9.38 -23.04 -6.13
C LYS A 3 -8.78 -23.10 -4.71
N ASN A 4 -9.45 -23.81 -3.80
CA ASN A 4 -8.95 -23.97 -2.44
C ASN A 4 -7.56 -24.62 -2.42
N SER A 5 -7.42 -25.72 -3.14
CA SER A 5 -6.14 -26.42 -3.25
C SER A 5 -5.06 -25.59 -3.95
N MET A 6 -5.44 -24.79 -4.97
CA MET A 6 -4.52 -23.90 -5.68
C MET A 6 -4.01 -22.78 -4.76
N MET A 7 -4.90 -22.10 -4.04
CA MET A 7 -4.55 -21.02 -3.11
C MET A 7 -3.67 -21.51 -1.97
N HIS A 8 -3.98 -22.66 -1.38
CA HIS A 8 -3.15 -23.26 -0.32
C HIS A 8 -1.75 -23.63 -0.84
N LYS A 9 -1.67 -24.24 -2.03
CA LYS A 9 -0.37 -24.55 -2.64
C LYS A 9 0.46 -23.30 -2.90
N LEU A 10 -0.16 -22.28 -3.46
CA LEU A 10 0.51 -20.99 -3.74
C LEU A 10 0.98 -20.33 -2.43
N ALA A 11 0.15 -20.27 -1.41
CA ALA A 11 0.51 -19.69 -0.13
C ALA A 11 1.68 -20.41 0.55
N LEU A 12 1.70 -21.75 0.49
CA LEU A 12 2.84 -22.55 1.00
C LEU A 12 4.12 -22.26 0.22
N GLU A 13 4.04 -22.17 -1.10
CA GLU A 13 5.18 -21.88 -1.96
C GLU A 13 5.73 -20.48 -1.69
N LEU A 14 4.86 -19.47 -1.46
CA LEU A 14 5.24 -18.12 -1.08
C LEU A 14 5.88 -18.06 0.30
N ASN A 15 5.35 -18.79 1.26
CA ASN A 15 5.94 -18.88 2.60
C ASN A 15 7.36 -19.49 2.56
N GLU A 16 7.54 -20.55 1.76
CA GLU A 16 8.85 -21.21 1.63
C GLU A 16 9.87 -20.36 0.86
N LYS A 17 9.44 -19.65 -0.17
CA LYS A 17 10.34 -18.92 -1.07
C LYS A 17 10.59 -17.46 -0.66
N ASP A 18 9.62 -16.85 0.00
CA ASP A 18 9.62 -15.41 0.24
C ASP A 18 9.18 -15.01 1.65
N GLY A 19 8.94 -15.97 2.52
CA GLY A 19 8.64 -15.72 3.93
C GLY A 19 7.25 -15.16 4.19
N PHE A 20 6.26 -15.40 3.30
CA PHE A 20 4.88 -14.96 3.53
C PHE A 20 4.38 -15.32 4.92
N ASN A 21 4.02 -14.30 5.69
CA ASN A 21 3.40 -14.43 7.01
C ASN A 21 2.07 -13.70 7.00
N GLY A 22 0.97 -14.44 6.94
CA GLY A 22 -0.32 -13.79 6.78
C GLY A 22 -1.51 -14.73 6.76
N ALA A 23 -2.64 -14.15 6.37
CA ALA A 23 -3.91 -14.81 6.23
C ALA A 23 -4.56 -14.44 4.89
N TRP A 24 -5.34 -15.36 4.30
CA TRP A 24 -6.17 -15.08 3.14
C TRP A 24 -7.56 -15.63 3.31
N LEU A 25 -8.51 -15.01 2.61
CA LEU A 25 -9.88 -15.48 2.45
C LEU A 25 -10.37 -15.18 1.05
N TYR A 26 -10.94 -16.16 0.40
CA TYR A 26 -11.64 -16.02 -0.87
C TYR A 26 -13.04 -16.58 -0.75
N ALA A 27 -14.05 -15.81 -1.15
CA ALA A 27 -15.45 -16.23 -1.14
C ALA A 27 -16.14 -15.96 -2.47
N GLU A 28 -17.11 -16.80 -2.84
CA GLU A 28 -17.99 -16.69 -4.00
C GLU A 28 -19.43 -16.87 -3.55
N ASN A 29 -20.35 -16.04 -4.05
CA ASN A 29 -21.79 -16.13 -3.78
C ASN A 29 -22.13 -16.24 -2.28
N GLY A 30 -21.35 -15.55 -1.44
CA GLY A 30 -21.52 -15.57 0.00
C GLY A 30 -20.85 -16.73 0.74
N GLU A 31 -20.32 -17.74 0.04
CA GLU A 31 -19.69 -18.91 0.63
C GLU A 31 -18.16 -18.83 0.56
N ILE A 32 -17.51 -19.17 1.67
CA ILE A 32 -16.04 -19.23 1.71
C ILE A 32 -15.57 -20.43 0.87
N VAL A 33 -14.82 -20.15 -0.21
CA VAL A 33 -14.22 -21.15 -1.10
C VAL A 33 -12.84 -21.56 -0.60
N SER A 34 -12.03 -20.58 -0.14
CA SER A 34 -10.70 -20.82 0.41
C SER A 34 -10.41 -19.85 1.54
N LYS A 35 -9.74 -20.33 2.57
CA LYS A 35 -9.13 -19.48 3.61
C LYS A 35 -7.94 -20.21 4.21
N GLY A 36 -6.99 -19.47 4.72
CA GLY A 36 -5.85 -20.05 5.43
C GLY A 36 -5.01 -19.02 6.14
N VAL A 37 -4.10 -19.53 6.95
CA VAL A 37 -3.13 -18.76 7.71
C VAL A 37 -1.78 -19.45 7.63
N LEU A 38 -0.69 -18.68 7.53
CA LEU A 38 0.67 -19.20 7.49
C LEU A 38 1.61 -18.27 8.24
N GLY A 39 2.64 -18.86 8.85
CA GLY A 39 3.74 -18.15 9.47
C GLY A 39 3.44 -17.67 10.89
N PHE A 40 4.12 -16.61 11.29
CA PHE A 40 4.17 -16.11 12.65
C PHE A 40 3.85 -14.62 12.68
N ARG A 41 3.30 -14.15 13.80
CA ARG A 41 2.88 -12.78 14.01
C ARG A 41 3.89 -11.93 14.82
N ASP A 42 5.09 -12.48 15.01
CA ASP A 42 6.21 -11.86 15.73
C ASP A 42 7.52 -12.07 14.96
N PRO A 43 8.52 -11.21 15.12
CA PRO A 43 9.79 -11.31 14.40
C PRO A 43 10.64 -12.52 14.82
N GLU A 44 10.43 -13.06 16.02
CA GLU A 44 11.16 -14.20 16.56
C GLU A 44 10.61 -15.55 16.09
N ASP A 45 9.55 -15.58 15.29
CA ASP A 45 8.85 -16.79 14.83
C ASP A 45 8.39 -17.72 15.97
N THR A 46 7.87 -17.14 17.04
CA THR A 46 7.43 -17.88 18.24
C THR A 46 5.92 -17.95 18.38
N LEU A 47 5.19 -16.97 17.86
CA LEU A 47 3.75 -16.82 17.99
C LEU A 47 3.06 -17.08 16.64
N PRO A 48 2.46 -18.26 16.42
CA PRO A 48 1.86 -18.58 15.12
C PRO A 48 0.68 -17.64 14.81
N ILE A 49 0.50 -17.33 13.54
CA ILE A 49 -0.70 -16.68 13.03
C ILE A 49 -1.87 -17.67 13.17
N THR A 50 -3.00 -17.14 13.59
CA THR A 50 -4.27 -17.86 13.72
C THR A 50 -5.37 -17.14 12.95
N GLU A 51 -6.51 -17.80 12.77
CA GLU A 51 -7.67 -17.19 12.10
C GLU A 51 -8.20 -15.94 12.84
N ASP A 52 -7.92 -15.80 14.15
CA ASP A 52 -8.30 -14.66 14.98
C ASP A 52 -7.21 -13.58 15.04
N THR A 53 -6.09 -13.77 14.37
CA THR A 53 -5.01 -12.78 14.33
C THR A 53 -5.50 -11.49 13.66
N ILE A 54 -5.20 -10.36 14.28
CA ILE A 54 -5.58 -9.03 13.82
C ILE A 54 -4.39 -8.38 13.12
N PHE A 55 -4.62 -7.91 11.91
CA PHE A 55 -3.61 -7.27 11.05
C PHE A 55 -3.91 -5.79 10.86
N GLN A 56 -2.87 -4.99 10.71
CA GLN A 56 -2.98 -3.63 10.20
C GLN A 56 -3.40 -3.69 8.73
N LEU A 57 -4.34 -2.86 8.34
CA LEU A 57 -4.83 -2.79 6.95
C LEU A 57 -4.03 -1.85 6.07
N ALA A 58 -3.22 -0.98 6.67
CA ALA A 58 -2.62 0.13 5.96
C ALA A 58 -3.67 0.89 5.13
N SER A 59 -3.39 1.24 3.89
CA SER A 59 -4.25 2.09 3.05
C SER A 59 -5.65 1.53 2.73
N ILE A 60 -5.94 0.24 2.95
CA ILE A 60 -7.32 -0.26 2.88
C ILE A 60 -8.22 0.50 3.87
N SER A 61 -7.65 1.10 4.92
CA SER A 61 -8.33 1.99 5.87
C SER A 61 -9.08 3.14 5.20
N LYS A 62 -8.60 3.60 4.04
CA LYS A 62 -9.23 4.67 3.25
C LYS A 62 -10.66 4.33 2.81
N THR A 63 -10.96 3.04 2.63
CA THR A 63 -12.31 2.59 2.29
C THR A 63 -13.33 2.87 3.40
N PHE A 64 -12.91 2.79 4.65
CA PHE A 64 -13.71 3.14 5.83
C PHE A 64 -13.83 4.66 6.00
N THR A 65 -12.75 5.39 5.76
CA THR A 65 -12.76 6.87 5.79
C THR A 65 -13.74 7.45 4.78
N SER A 66 -13.68 6.97 3.54
CA SER A 66 -14.61 7.36 2.48
C SER A 66 -16.06 7.05 2.87
N THR A 67 -16.29 5.88 3.44
CA THR A 67 -17.61 5.49 3.95
C THR A 67 -18.09 6.43 5.06
N ALA A 68 -17.23 6.79 6.01
CA ALA A 68 -17.56 7.74 7.08
C ALA A 68 -17.97 9.11 6.51
N VAL A 69 -17.21 9.62 5.53
CA VAL A 69 -17.54 10.86 4.84
C VAL A 69 -18.90 10.75 4.12
N MET A 70 -19.18 9.65 3.43
CA MET A 70 -20.46 9.44 2.77
C MET A 70 -21.65 9.36 3.74
N LEU A 71 -21.44 8.80 4.94
CA LEU A 71 -22.46 8.81 5.99
C LEU A 71 -22.79 10.24 6.46
N LEU A 72 -21.79 11.13 6.50
CA LEU A 72 -22.00 12.54 6.81
C LEU A 72 -22.69 13.28 5.65
N MET A 73 -22.36 12.93 4.39
CA MET A 73 -23.09 13.43 3.22
C MET A 73 -24.57 13.05 3.27
N ARG A 74 -24.89 11.81 3.62
CA ARG A 74 -26.29 11.35 3.82
C ARG A 74 -27.03 12.17 4.86
N GLN A 75 -26.33 12.62 5.92
CA GLN A 75 -26.90 13.48 6.94
C GLN A 75 -27.04 14.95 6.51
N GLY A 76 -26.55 15.31 5.32
CA GLY A 76 -26.59 16.68 4.81
C GLY A 76 -25.59 17.62 5.49
N LEU A 77 -24.58 17.08 6.17
CA LEU A 77 -23.56 17.87 6.88
C LEU A 77 -22.48 18.40 5.93
N LEU A 78 -22.27 17.75 4.81
CA LEU A 78 -21.36 18.19 3.74
C LEU A 78 -21.82 17.67 2.38
N SER A 79 -21.28 18.31 1.32
CA SER A 79 -21.37 17.87 -0.07
C SER A 79 -19.98 17.53 -0.59
N PRO A 80 -19.85 16.61 -1.55
CA PRO A 80 -18.55 16.36 -2.20
C PRO A 80 -17.99 17.60 -2.89
N GLU A 81 -18.84 18.56 -3.28
CA GLU A 81 -18.45 19.83 -3.92
C GLU A 81 -18.11 20.95 -2.93
N ASP A 82 -18.27 20.72 -1.63
CA ASP A 82 -17.86 21.70 -0.63
C ASP A 82 -16.34 21.87 -0.65
N GLU A 83 -15.87 23.14 -0.70
CA GLU A 83 -14.46 23.42 -0.53
C GLU A 83 -14.00 23.12 0.90
N ILE A 84 -12.81 22.55 1.05
CA ILE A 84 -12.24 22.19 2.35
C ILE A 84 -11.99 23.43 3.22
N THR A 85 -11.75 24.58 2.62
CA THR A 85 -11.59 25.86 3.32
C THR A 85 -12.86 26.33 4.05
N LYS A 86 -14.04 25.79 3.69
CA LYS A 86 -15.28 25.95 4.46
C LYS A 86 -15.16 25.36 5.87
N PHE A 87 -14.43 24.28 5.99
CA PHE A 87 -14.26 23.52 7.24
C PHE A 87 -12.92 23.82 7.92
N PHE A 88 -11.88 24.12 7.14
CA PHE A 88 -10.52 24.43 7.56
C PHE A 88 -10.07 25.75 6.91
N PRO A 89 -10.57 26.89 7.40
CA PRO A 89 -10.29 28.19 6.75
C PRO A 89 -8.81 28.60 6.80
N GLU A 90 -8.00 27.95 7.62
CA GLU A 90 -6.56 28.15 7.74
C GLU A 90 -5.75 27.49 6.64
N ILE A 91 -6.28 26.49 5.94
CA ILE A 91 -5.56 25.74 4.90
C ILE A 91 -5.28 26.64 3.69
N PRO A 92 -4.01 26.71 3.21
CA PRO A 92 -3.62 27.62 2.14
C PRO A 92 -3.90 27.11 0.71
N TYR A 93 -4.87 26.19 0.54
CA TYR A 93 -5.19 25.55 -0.75
C TYR A 93 -6.66 25.79 -1.16
N PRO A 94 -6.98 26.99 -1.67
CA PRO A 94 -8.34 27.31 -2.11
C PRO A 94 -8.74 26.49 -3.35
N GLY A 95 -10.05 26.24 -3.51
CA GLY A 95 -10.61 25.47 -4.63
C GLY A 95 -10.53 23.97 -4.48
N VAL A 96 -9.83 23.46 -3.46
CA VAL A 96 -9.84 22.03 -3.15
C VAL A 96 -11.17 21.65 -2.51
N THR A 97 -11.87 20.66 -3.07
CA THR A 97 -13.14 20.17 -2.57
C THR A 97 -12.97 18.84 -1.84
N VAL A 98 -14.00 18.42 -1.10
CA VAL A 98 -14.06 17.08 -0.47
C VAL A 98 -13.91 15.97 -1.51
N ARG A 99 -14.50 16.14 -2.71
CA ARG A 99 -14.34 15.21 -3.84
C ARG A 99 -12.88 15.06 -4.25
N HIS A 100 -12.15 16.16 -4.35
CA HIS A 100 -10.73 16.14 -4.73
C HIS A 100 -9.88 15.36 -3.71
N LEU A 101 -10.21 15.42 -2.42
CA LEU A 101 -9.53 14.61 -1.41
C LEU A 101 -9.88 13.12 -1.54
N LEU A 102 -11.18 12.80 -1.74
CA LEU A 102 -11.66 11.43 -1.83
C LEU A 102 -11.08 10.63 -3.01
N ASN A 103 -10.80 11.31 -4.13
CA ASN A 103 -10.32 10.67 -5.36
C ASN A 103 -8.92 11.10 -5.79
N HIS A 104 -8.12 11.65 -4.86
CA HIS A 104 -6.72 12.00 -5.07
C HIS A 104 -6.44 13.03 -6.18
N THR A 105 -7.40 13.91 -6.47
CA THR A 105 -7.23 14.97 -7.48
C THR A 105 -7.04 16.36 -6.88
N SER A 106 -6.66 16.44 -5.60
CA SER A 106 -6.51 17.71 -4.88
C SER A 106 -5.24 18.48 -5.25
N GLY A 107 -4.17 17.79 -5.58
CA GLY A 107 -2.83 18.35 -5.75
C GLY A 107 -2.18 18.85 -4.46
N ILE A 108 -2.80 18.66 -3.28
CA ILE A 108 -2.19 19.02 -1.98
C ILE A 108 -0.96 18.15 -1.75
N PRO A 109 0.18 18.73 -1.28
CA PRO A 109 1.40 17.98 -0.96
C PRO A 109 1.15 16.88 0.05
N ASP A 110 1.81 15.75 -0.12
CA ASP A 110 1.73 14.65 0.84
C ASP A 110 2.69 14.88 2.01
N TYR A 111 2.32 14.41 3.20
CA TYR A 111 3.15 14.57 4.38
C TYR A 111 4.41 13.71 4.32
N PHE A 112 4.41 12.64 3.53
CA PHE A 112 5.58 11.81 3.31
C PHE A 112 6.68 12.53 2.52
N ASP A 113 6.37 13.56 1.73
CA ASP A 113 7.39 14.36 1.02
C ASP A 113 8.31 15.13 1.98
N ASP A 114 7.84 15.38 3.22
CA ASP A 114 8.60 16.05 4.27
C ASP A 114 8.43 15.30 5.61
N ALA A 115 8.68 13.99 5.56
CA ALA A 115 8.57 13.09 6.70
C ALA A 115 9.38 13.59 7.91
N ASP A 116 10.52 14.23 7.66
CA ASP A 116 11.40 14.81 8.69
C ASP A 116 10.68 15.81 9.59
N TRP A 117 9.67 16.52 9.08
CA TRP A 117 8.87 17.45 9.88
C TRP A 117 8.15 16.73 11.03
N PHE A 118 7.59 15.54 10.77
CA PHE A 118 6.89 14.69 11.75
C PHE A 118 7.87 13.95 12.65
N ILE A 119 8.93 13.39 12.08
CA ILE A 119 10.01 12.70 12.80
C ILE A 119 10.66 13.64 13.82
N LYS A 120 10.82 14.91 13.49
CA LYS A 120 11.35 15.93 14.39
C LYS A 120 10.46 16.13 15.60
N ILE A 121 9.13 16.21 15.45
CA ILE A 121 8.18 16.31 16.58
C ILE A 121 8.36 15.11 17.49
N TRP A 122 8.38 13.90 16.94
CA TRP A 122 8.60 12.70 17.73
C TRP A 122 9.93 12.69 18.46
N LYS A 123 11.03 13.04 17.77
CA LYS A 123 12.39 13.03 18.34
C LYS A 123 12.62 14.17 19.35
N GLU A 124 12.13 15.37 19.09
CA GLU A 124 12.40 16.55 19.94
C GLU A 124 11.33 16.75 21.02
N GLU A 125 10.04 16.67 20.67
CA GLU A 125 8.92 16.89 21.60
C GLU A 125 8.55 15.64 22.40
N LYS A 126 9.10 14.45 22.02
CA LYS A 126 8.86 13.15 22.68
C LYS A 126 7.38 12.76 22.71
N ARG A 127 6.66 13.07 21.65
CA ARG A 127 5.28 12.66 21.42
C ARG A 127 5.07 12.24 19.97
N VAL A 128 4.11 11.35 19.75
CA VAL A 128 3.69 10.95 18.41
C VAL A 128 2.75 12.03 17.86
N PRO A 129 3.00 12.56 16.66
CA PRO A 129 2.09 13.48 15.97
C PRO A 129 0.72 12.85 15.71
N GLY A 130 -0.34 13.65 15.66
CA GLY A 130 -1.69 13.24 15.27
C GLY A 130 -2.22 14.09 14.12
N ASN A 131 -3.48 13.87 13.71
CA ASN A 131 -4.03 14.56 12.53
C ASN A 131 -4.03 16.09 12.62
N ASN A 132 -4.03 16.68 13.81
CA ASN A 132 -3.89 18.14 13.94
C ASN A 132 -2.53 18.64 13.46
N GLU A 133 -1.50 17.81 13.51
CA GLU A 133 -0.19 18.12 12.96
C GLU A 133 -0.21 18.17 11.43
N ILE A 134 -1.11 17.45 10.76
CA ILE A 134 -1.33 17.60 9.30
C ILE A 134 -1.79 19.03 8.97
N LEU A 135 -2.77 19.57 9.69
CA LEU A 135 -3.20 20.96 9.49
C LEU A 135 -2.06 21.93 9.75
N ARG A 136 -1.31 21.71 10.84
CA ARG A 136 -0.17 22.54 11.21
C ARG A 136 0.92 22.48 10.14
N PHE A 137 1.26 21.28 9.67
CA PHE A 137 2.22 21.05 8.59
C PHE A 137 1.86 21.85 7.33
N LEU A 138 0.63 21.70 6.83
CA LEU A 138 0.17 22.41 5.65
C LEU A 138 0.18 23.95 5.82
N CYS A 139 -0.17 24.44 7.00
CA CYS A 139 -0.18 25.89 7.29
C CYS A 139 1.21 26.47 7.48
N GLU A 140 2.14 25.74 8.06
CA GLU A 140 3.51 26.20 8.32
C GLU A 140 4.38 26.12 7.06
N THR A 141 4.37 24.98 6.36
CA THR A 141 5.20 24.75 5.19
C THR A 141 4.69 25.50 3.97
N LYS A 142 3.37 25.54 3.76
CA LYS A 142 2.72 26.09 2.57
C LYS A 142 3.39 25.58 1.30
N ALA A 143 3.74 24.30 1.31
CA ALA A 143 4.42 23.65 0.22
C ALA A 143 3.62 23.81 -1.09
N LYS A 144 4.33 23.90 -2.22
CA LYS A 144 3.69 24.13 -3.51
C LYS A 144 2.84 22.92 -3.89
N PRO A 145 1.57 23.09 -4.30
CA PRO A 145 0.78 21.98 -4.84
C PRO A 145 1.46 21.32 -6.05
N TYR A 146 1.28 20.02 -6.23
CA TYR A 146 1.75 19.30 -7.41
C TYR A 146 1.09 19.87 -8.69
N PHE A 147 -0.22 20.16 -8.61
CA PHE A 147 -1.04 20.74 -9.68
C PHE A 147 -2.24 21.48 -9.06
N ALA A 148 -2.98 22.22 -9.87
CA ALA A 148 -4.21 22.83 -9.41
C ALA A 148 -5.33 21.78 -9.24
N PRO A 149 -6.30 21.99 -8.32
CA PRO A 149 -7.34 21.00 -8.04
C PRO A 149 -8.05 20.53 -9.32
N GLY A 150 -8.09 19.24 -9.53
CA GLY A 150 -8.71 18.58 -10.68
C GLY A 150 -7.86 18.58 -11.97
N GLU A 151 -6.61 19.02 -11.95
CA GLU A 151 -5.74 18.97 -13.14
C GLU A 151 -4.98 17.64 -13.29
N GLY A 152 -4.88 16.83 -12.24
CA GLY A 152 -4.19 15.55 -12.25
C GLY A 152 -4.67 14.64 -11.13
N LEU A 153 -4.11 13.44 -11.07
CA LEU A 153 -4.23 12.52 -9.95
C LEU A 153 -2.85 12.34 -9.32
N HIS A 154 -2.77 12.50 -8.01
CA HIS A 154 -1.63 12.15 -7.19
C HIS A 154 -2.14 11.54 -5.88
N TYR A 155 -1.77 10.30 -5.61
CA TYR A 155 -2.19 9.60 -4.40
C TYR A 155 -1.75 10.39 -3.17
N SER A 156 -2.65 10.63 -2.22
CA SER A 156 -2.38 11.49 -1.08
C SER A 156 -2.93 10.93 0.22
N ASN A 157 -2.04 10.61 1.16
CA ASN A 157 -2.36 10.26 2.53
C ASN A 157 -2.86 11.49 3.30
N THR A 158 -2.21 12.64 3.10
CA THR A 158 -2.63 13.93 3.65
C THR A 158 -4.12 14.23 3.39
N GLY A 159 -4.60 13.94 2.19
CA GLY A 159 -6.01 14.12 1.85
C GLY A 159 -6.93 13.31 2.76
N TYR A 160 -6.57 12.09 3.08
CA TYR A 160 -7.36 11.19 3.93
C TYR A 160 -7.26 11.52 5.41
N ASN A 161 -6.12 12.02 5.89
CA ASN A 161 -6.03 12.58 7.24
C ASN A 161 -6.93 13.81 7.41
N LEU A 162 -7.02 14.68 6.40
CA LEU A 162 -7.97 15.81 6.39
C LEU A 162 -9.43 15.32 6.40
N LEU A 163 -9.76 14.26 5.68
CA LEU A 163 -11.09 13.64 5.70
C LEU A 163 -11.44 13.07 7.08
N ALA A 164 -10.49 12.44 7.78
CA ALA A 164 -10.70 11.97 9.15
C ALA A 164 -10.95 13.14 10.12
N LEU A 165 -10.17 14.22 10.03
CA LEU A 165 -10.42 15.45 10.79
C LEU A 165 -11.78 16.07 10.46
N LEU A 166 -12.21 16.00 9.20
CA LEU A 166 -13.53 16.45 8.76
C LEU A 166 -14.64 15.64 9.43
N VAL A 167 -14.46 14.32 9.53
CA VAL A 167 -15.38 13.42 10.24
C VAL A 167 -15.50 13.84 11.70
N GLU A 168 -14.39 14.07 12.40
CA GLU A 168 -14.41 14.52 13.79
C GLU A 168 -15.11 15.88 13.95
N ARG A 169 -14.75 16.85 13.12
CA ARG A 169 -15.27 18.22 13.19
C ARG A 169 -16.78 18.29 12.98
N LEU A 170 -17.31 17.49 12.06
CA LEU A 170 -18.73 17.50 11.71
C LEU A 170 -19.57 16.60 12.62
N SER A 171 -19.04 15.48 13.07
CA SER A 171 -19.75 14.56 13.96
C SER A 171 -19.67 14.96 15.44
N GLY A 172 -18.63 15.68 15.82
CA GLY A 172 -18.34 16.06 17.21
C GLY A 172 -17.82 14.93 18.10
N ILE A 173 -17.41 13.80 17.48
CA ILE A 173 -16.79 12.67 18.20
C ILE A 173 -15.47 12.29 17.52
N GLN A 174 -14.61 11.59 18.24
CA GLN A 174 -13.33 11.12 17.70
C GLN A 174 -13.53 10.17 16.52
N TYR A 175 -12.62 10.19 15.58
CA TYR A 175 -12.69 9.43 14.32
C TYR A 175 -12.84 7.92 14.57
N GLU A 176 -12.06 7.37 15.48
CA GLU A 176 -12.08 5.95 15.83
C GLU A 176 -13.46 5.53 16.40
N GLU A 177 -14.03 6.39 17.22
CA GLU A 177 -15.36 6.16 17.82
C GLU A 177 -16.46 6.31 16.78
N PHE A 178 -16.28 7.20 15.78
CA PHE A 178 -17.21 7.33 14.66
C PHE A 178 -17.22 6.05 13.83
N LEU A 179 -16.06 5.52 13.44
CA LEU A 179 -15.94 4.27 12.69
C LEU A 179 -16.57 3.10 13.47
N ARG A 180 -16.22 2.97 14.75
CA ARG A 180 -16.75 1.92 15.60
C ARG A 180 -18.28 1.91 15.63
N LYS A 181 -18.92 3.05 15.90
CA LYS A 181 -20.37 3.15 16.06
C LYS A 181 -21.15 3.05 14.76
N ASN A 182 -20.63 3.65 13.69
CA ASN A 182 -21.37 3.83 12.45
C ASN A 182 -21.02 2.82 11.36
N ILE A 183 -19.88 2.11 11.50
CA ILE A 183 -19.42 1.15 10.52
C ILE A 183 -19.19 -0.23 11.16
N PHE A 184 -18.26 -0.36 12.12
CA PHE A 184 -17.84 -1.69 12.59
C PHE A 184 -18.94 -2.44 13.34
N GLU A 185 -19.60 -1.80 14.34
CA GLU A 185 -20.69 -2.43 15.08
C GLU A 185 -21.90 -2.78 14.19
N PRO A 186 -22.41 -1.86 13.32
CA PRO A 186 -23.55 -2.18 12.46
C PRO A 186 -23.28 -3.29 11.43
N THR A 187 -22.01 -3.49 11.04
CA THR A 187 -21.62 -4.54 10.07
C THR A 187 -21.23 -5.86 10.71
N GLY A 188 -21.12 -5.89 12.05
CA GLY A 188 -20.72 -7.09 12.80
C GLY A 188 -19.20 -7.35 12.80
N MET A 189 -18.39 -6.33 12.48
CA MET A 189 -16.93 -6.39 12.50
C MET A 189 -16.42 -6.28 13.95
N SER A 190 -16.60 -7.34 14.72
CA SER A 190 -16.40 -7.33 16.17
C SER A 190 -14.94 -7.34 16.63
N SER A 191 -14.03 -7.69 15.74
CA SER A 191 -12.58 -7.73 15.99
C SER A 191 -11.87 -6.51 15.37
N THR A 192 -12.61 -5.63 14.68
CA THR A 192 -12.07 -4.49 13.95
C THR A 192 -12.07 -3.25 14.82
N GLN A 193 -10.96 -2.53 14.77
CA GLN A 193 -10.83 -1.23 15.43
C GLN A 193 -9.86 -0.32 14.68
N CYS A 194 -10.06 0.98 14.81
CA CYS A 194 -9.05 1.97 14.48
C CYS A 194 -8.30 2.28 15.79
N CYS A 195 -7.00 2.05 15.82
CA CYS A 195 -6.21 2.23 17.03
C CYS A 195 -4.73 2.45 16.70
N HIS A 196 -4.01 2.97 17.66
CA HIS A 196 -2.59 3.29 17.56
C HIS A 196 -1.82 2.42 18.55
N ILE A 197 -1.47 1.22 18.11
CA ILE A 197 -0.95 0.16 18.99
C ILE A 197 0.30 0.63 19.74
N ARG A 198 1.23 1.27 19.04
CA ARG A 198 2.50 1.72 19.62
C ARG A 198 2.33 2.97 20.46
N ARG A 199 1.62 3.98 19.93
CA ARG A 199 1.32 5.23 20.66
C ARG A 199 0.60 4.96 21.98
N ASP A 200 -0.39 4.09 21.96
CA ASP A 200 -1.28 3.86 23.09
C ASP A 200 -0.84 2.67 23.97
N GLY A 201 0.25 2.00 23.60
CA GLY A 201 0.78 0.85 24.33
C GLY A 201 -0.18 -0.34 24.38
N VAL A 202 -0.92 -0.57 23.31
CA VAL A 202 -1.86 -1.69 23.22
C VAL A 202 -1.07 -3.01 23.17
N PRO A 203 -1.38 -4.01 24.01
CA PRO A 203 -0.67 -5.28 24.00
C PRO A 203 -0.83 -6.04 22.67
N PHE A 204 0.26 -6.59 22.16
CA PHE A 204 0.28 -7.37 20.91
C PHE A 204 -0.32 -8.79 21.02
N GLU A 205 -1.09 -9.11 22.05
CA GLU A 205 -1.56 -10.48 22.32
C GLU A 205 -2.32 -11.13 21.16
N LYS A 206 -3.04 -10.32 20.34
CA LYS A 206 -3.80 -10.80 19.17
C LYS A 206 -3.37 -10.13 17.85
N TYR A 207 -2.52 -9.12 17.93
CA TYR A 207 -2.09 -8.37 16.76
C TYR A 207 -0.87 -9.01 16.12
N ALA A 208 -0.85 -9.00 14.80
CA ALA A 208 0.35 -9.27 14.04
C ALA A 208 1.27 -8.04 14.10
N GLN A 209 2.51 -8.26 14.48
CA GLN A 209 3.52 -7.22 14.49
C GLN A 209 4.09 -7.06 13.09
N ALA A 210 4.19 -5.82 12.62
CA ALA A 210 4.85 -5.53 11.35
C ALA A 210 6.34 -5.91 11.45
N THR A 211 6.81 -6.70 10.50
CA THR A 211 8.20 -7.21 10.48
C THR A 211 8.86 -6.96 9.14
N VAL A 212 10.11 -6.50 9.20
CA VAL A 212 10.94 -6.15 8.04
C VAL A 212 12.21 -7.00 8.02
N PHE A 213 12.89 -7.01 6.88
CA PHE A 213 14.19 -7.64 6.73
C PHE A 213 15.28 -6.58 6.52
N GLU A 214 16.24 -6.55 7.43
CA GLU A 214 17.44 -5.71 7.32
C GLU A 214 18.68 -6.57 7.46
N ASP A 215 19.59 -6.51 6.50
CA ASP A 215 20.80 -7.34 6.43
C ASP A 215 20.53 -8.86 6.57
N GLY A 216 19.37 -9.32 6.08
CA GLY A 216 18.94 -10.72 6.14
C GLY A 216 18.39 -11.18 7.50
N ASN A 217 18.23 -10.27 8.45
CA ASN A 217 17.59 -10.54 9.73
C ASN A 217 16.15 -10.03 9.75
N CYS A 218 15.23 -10.86 10.22
CA CYS A 218 13.85 -10.45 10.48
C CYS A 218 13.80 -9.68 11.80
N MET A 219 13.13 -8.53 11.82
CA MET A 219 12.94 -7.71 13.02
C MET A 219 11.62 -6.95 12.96
N ALA A 220 11.20 -6.39 14.10
CA ALA A 220 10.09 -5.44 14.08
C ALA A 220 10.48 -4.19 13.28
N ASP A 221 9.52 -3.61 12.56
CA ASP A 221 9.72 -2.40 11.77
C ASP A 221 10.34 -1.24 12.58
N ILE A 222 9.89 -1.08 13.84
CA ILE A 222 10.39 -0.05 14.76
C ILE A 222 11.84 -0.27 15.26
N ASP A 223 12.36 -1.49 15.14
CA ASP A 223 13.72 -1.84 15.54
C ASP A 223 14.72 -1.73 14.36
N SER A 224 14.20 -1.52 13.15
CA SER A 224 15.00 -1.31 11.94
C SER A 224 15.72 0.03 11.97
N THR A 225 16.91 0.09 11.40
CA THR A 225 17.64 1.36 11.19
C THR A 225 17.07 2.14 10.01
N GLU A 226 16.44 1.48 9.07
CA GLU A 226 15.82 2.08 7.89
C GLU A 226 14.40 2.56 8.18
N TYR A 227 13.59 1.75 8.88
CA TYR A 227 12.16 2.00 9.08
C TYR A 227 11.78 2.42 10.51
N GLY A 228 12.71 2.48 11.46
CA GLY A 228 12.40 2.72 12.89
C GLY A 228 11.71 4.06 13.18
N ASP A 229 11.81 5.03 12.28
CA ASP A 229 11.13 6.31 12.41
C ASP A 229 9.62 6.23 12.07
N VAL A 230 9.10 5.09 11.60
CA VAL A 230 7.67 4.86 11.31
C VAL A 230 6.76 5.18 12.50
N ILE A 231 7.27 5.05 13.72
CA ILE A 231 6.55 5.41 14.94
C ILE A 231 6.10 6.89 14.98
N ALA A 232 6.80 7.77 14.24
CA ALA A 232 6.42 9.18 14.13
C ALA A 232 5.05 9.39 13.48
N PHE A 233 4.55 8.40 12.75
CA PHE A 233 3.28 8.44 12.03
C PHE A 233 2.17 7.66 12.75
N ASP A 234 2.48 6.93 13.84
CA ASP A 234 1.54 6.06 14.59
C ASP A 234 0.43 6.83 15.35
N GLY A 235 0.21 8.08 15.05
CA GLY A 235 -0.89 8.89 15.58
C GLY A 235 -1.78 9.50 14.52
N LEU A 236 -1.50 9.23 13.23
CA LEU A 236 -2.30 9.71 12.11
C LEU A 236 -3.47 8.75 11.85
N ASN A 237 -4.59 9.30 11.39
CA ASN A 237 -5.82 8.55 11.10
C ASN A 237 -6.37 8.89 9.73
N GLY A 238 -7.14 7.97 9.17
CA GLY A 238 -7.91 8.18 7.97
C GLY A 238 -7.27 7.57 6.73
N ASP A 239 -5.98 7.67 6.61
CA ASP A 239 -5.19 7.03 5.57
C ASP A 239 -4.79 5.59 5.94
N ASP A 240 -4.62 5.32 7.24
CA ASP A 240 -4.15 4.05 7.81
C ASP A 240 -4.79 3.77 9.17
N TYR A 241 -4.25 2.78 9.90
CA TYR A 241 -4.49 2.41 11.31
C TYR A 241 -5.83 1.76 11.63
N VAL A 242 -6.55 1.22 10.63
CA VAL A 242 -7.58 0.21 10.88
C VAL A 242 -6.92 -1.17 11.01
N TYR A 243 -7.26 -1.88 12.07
CA TYR A 243 -6.80 -3.22 12.36
C TYR A 243 -7.98 -4.20 12.34
N THR A 244 -7.81 -5.34 11.69
CA THR A 244 -8.91 -6.31 11.49
C THR A 244 -8.40 -7.72 11.20
N ASN A 245 -9.30 -8.67 10.99
CA ASN A 245 -9.01 -10.01 10.50
C ASN A 245 -9.78 -10.32 9.20
N ILE A 246 -9.47 -11.46 8.59
CA ILE A 246 -10.07 -11.88 7.32
C ILE A 246 -11.60 -12.08 7.40
N PHE A 247 -12.15 -12.45 8.55
CA PHE A 247 -13.60 -12.65 8.69
C PHE A 247 -14.36 -11.34 8.81
N ASP A 248 -13.81 -10.36 9.54
CA ASP A 248 -14.42 -9.04 9.62
C ASP A 248 -14.38 -8.33 8.26
N MET A 249 -13.33 -8.58 7.43
CA MET A 249 -13.30 -8.09 6.04
C MET A 249 -14.38 -8.76 5.18
N LEU A 250 -14.70 -10.04 5.41
CA LEU A 250 -15.85 -10.67 4.77
C LEU A 250 -17.17 -10.06 5.26
N CYS A 251 -17.30 -9.75 6.56
CA CYS A 251 -18.45 -9.02 7.09
C CYS A 251 -18.61 -7.65 6.41
N TRP A 252 -17.50 -6.95 6.18
CA TRP A 252 -17.46 -5.68 5.44
C TRP A 252 -17.99 -5.82 4.01
N ASP A 253 -17.48 -6.80 3.24
CA ASP A 253 -17.99 -7.07 1.89
C ASP A 253 -19.51 -7.35 1.91
N ARG A 254 -19.97 -8.23 2.81
CA ARG A 254 -21.39 -8.58 2.92
C ARG A 254 -22.26 -7.38 3.28
N ALA A 255 -21.82 -6.57 4.25
CA ALA A 255 -22.56 -5.37 4.65
C ALA A 255 -22.70 -4.34 3.53
N LEU A 256 -21.68 -4.17 2.71
CA LEU A 256 -21.77 -3.34 1.51
C LEU A 256 -22.74 -3.93 0.48
N ARG A 257 -22.65 -5.23 0.17
CA ARG A 257 -23.56 -5.91 -0.79
C ARG A 257 -25.01 -5.83 -0.35
N GLU A 258 -25.28 -5.97 0.93
CA GLU A 258 -26.61 -5.91 1.50
C GLU A 258 -27.14 -4.47 1.69
N GLY A 259 -26.34 -3.46 1.40
CA GLY A 259 -26.73 -2.05 1.57
C GLY A 259 -26.91 -1.62 3.03
N LYS A 260 -26.32 -2.35 3.97
CA LYS A 260 -26.45 -2.07 5.42
C LYS A 260 -25.86 -0.73 5.84
N VAL A 261 -24.73 -0.35 5.23
CA VAL A 261 -24.01 0.89 5.55
C VAL A 261 -24.22 1.93 4.47
N LEU A 262 -23.98 1.58 3.22
CA LEU A 262 -24.18 2.45 2.05
C LEU A 262 -25.21 1.83 1.11
N THR A 263 -26.19 2.63 0.66
CA THR A 263 -27.15 2.20 -0.35
C THR A 263 -26.48 1.90 -1.69
N PRO A 264 -27.11 1.16 -2.60
CA PRO A 264 -26.55 0.93 -3.94
C PRO A 264 -26.24 2.22 -4.71
N GLU A 265 -27.04 3.27 -4.54
CA GLU A 265 -26.85 4.57 -5.18
C GLU A 265 -25.59 5.27 -4.62
N GLU A 266 -25.38 5.20 -3.31
CA GLU A 266 -24.18 5.74 -2.67
C GLU A 266 -22.94 4.95 -3.09
N GLN A 267 -23.01 3.62 -3.12
CA GLN A 267 -21.92 2.79 -3.63
C GLN A 267 -21.62 3.07 -5.11
N LYS A 268 -22.62 3.33 -5.93
CA LYS A 268 -22.40 3.75 -7.31
C LYS A 268 -21.63 5.06 -7.39
N LEU A 269 -21.92 6.04 -6.51
CA LEU A 269 -21.12 7.26 -6.42
C LEU A 269 -19.70 6.96 -5.98
N MET A 270 -19.54 6.12 -4.95
CA MET A 270 -18.23 5.71 -4.39
C MET A 270 -17.34 5.03 -5.44
N TYR A 271 -17.91 4.17 -6.29
CA TYR A 271 -17.20 3.41 -7.32
C TYR A 271 -17.21 4.12 -8.69
N THR A 272 -17.49 5.40 -8.73
CA THR A 272 -17.34 6.21 -9.95
C THR A 272 -15.96 6.87 -9.93
N PRO A 273 -15.08 6.59 -10.90
CA PRO A 273 -13.78 7.27 -10.99
C PRO A 273 -13.90 8.78 -11.00
N GLY A 274 -12.92 9.45 -10.39
CA GLY A 274 -12.82 10.90 -10.44
C GLY A 274 -12.65 11.39 -11.88
N ARG A 275 -13.11 12.61 -12.15
CA ARG A 275 -12.91 13.28 -13.44
C ARG A 275 -12.04 14.50 -13.28
N LEU A 276 -11.11 14.65 -14.21
CA LEU A 276 -10.26 15.82 -14.32
C LEU A 276 -11.01 16.99 -14.98
N ASN A 277 -10.49 18.20 -14.81
CA ASN A 277 -11.07 19.43 -15.37
C ASN A 277 -11.14 19.43 -16.90
N ASN A 278 -10.28 18.66 -17.58
CA ASN A 278 -10.31 18.47 -19.04
C ASN A 278 -11.41 17.50 -19.50
N GLY A 279 -12.12 16.84 -18.56
CA GLY A 279 -13.19 15.88 -18.82
C GLY A 279 -12.71 14.44 -19.00
N GLU A 280 -11.43 14.16 -18.85
CA GLU A 280 -10.88 12.80 -18.84
C GLU A 280 -11.08 12.16 -17.45
N ASP A 281 -11.08 10.83 -17.40
CA ASP A 281 -11.10 10.11 -16.14
C ASP A 281 -9.74 10.24 -15.45
N ALA A 282 -9.73 10.39 -14.14
CA ALA A 282 -8.51 10.37 -13.34
C ALA A 282 -8.01 8.91 -13.28
N VAL A 283 -6.93 8.62 -13.98
CA VAL A 283 -6.32 7.28 -14.06
C VAL A 283 -5.36 7.12 -12.91
N TYR A 284 -5.58 6.08 -12.11
CA TYR A 284 -4.75 5.72 -10.96
C TYR A 284 -3.57 4.83 -11.39
N ASP A 285 -3.83 3.88 -12.28
CA ASP A 285 -2.83 3.03 -12.88
C ASP A 285 -3.02 2.98 -14.39
N GLU A 286 -2.05 3.52 -15.13
CA GLU A 286 -2.09 3.57 -16.60
C GLU A 286 -1.93 2.18 -17.22
N GLY A 287 -1.19 1.27 -16.56
CA GLY A 287 -0.94 -0.08 -17.04
C GLY A 287 -2.22 -0.92 -17.10
N ASP A 288 -3.02 -0.85 -16.05
CA ASP A 288 -4.27 -1.62 -15.90
C ASP A 288 -5.51 -0.81 -16.28
N GLY A 289 -5.38 0.49 -16.56
CA GLY A 289 -6.49 1.37 -16.90
C GLY A 289 -7.46 1.60 -15.73
N LEU A 290 -6.98 1.49 -14.49
CA LEU A 290 -7.78 1.66 -13.30
C LEU A 290 -8.00 3.15 -13.00
N GLY A 291 -9.25 3.53 -12.77
CA GLY A 291 -9.60 4.82 -12.19
C GLY A 291 -9.59 4.77 -10.67
N TYR A 292 -9.75 5.92 -10.01
CA TYR A 292 -9.88 5.99 -8.56
C TYR A 292 -11.19 6.69 -8.17
N GLY A 293 -12.04 5.94 -7.46
CA GLY A 293 -13.28 6.42 -6.87
C GLY A 293 -13.06 7.05 -5.49
N PHE A 294 -14.03 6.91 -4.59
CA PHE A 294 -13.88 7.38 -3.22
C PHE A 294 -13.28 6.27 -2.34
N GLY A 295 -11.94 6.22 -2.29
CA GLY A 295 -11.20 5.24 -1.50
C GLY A 295 -11.07 3.86 -2.15
N TRP A 296 -11.26 3.76 -3.45
CA TRP A 296 -11.20 2.50 -4.18
C TRP A 296 -10.57 2.70 -5.56
N ALA A 297 -9.65 1.84 -5.93
CA ALA A 297 -9.32 1.60 -7.32
C ALA A 297 -10.53 0.94 -8.01
N VAL A 298 -10.85 1.34 -9.22
CA VAL A 298 -12.08 0.96 -9.93
C VAL A 298 -11.76 0.52 -11.34
N GLY A 299 -12.08 -0.72 -11.66
CA GLY A 299 -11.93 -1.30 -12.98
C GLY A 299 -13.20 -1.99 -13.48
N ARG A 300 -13.22 -2.33 -14.77
CA ARG A 300 -14.25 -3.16 -15.36
C ARG A 300 -13.63 -4.27 -16.19
N GLU A 301 -14.02 -5.47 -15.89
CA GLU A 301 -13.61 -6.66 -16.61
C GLU A 301 -14.77 -7.25 -17.43
N GLU A 302 -14.48 -7.74 -18.63
CA GLU A 302 -15.53 -8.33 -19.50
C GLU A 302 -16.26 -9.49 -18.82
N LYS A 303 -15.54 -10.33 -18.11
CA LYS A 303 -16.09 -11.54 -17.45
C LYS A 303 -16.76 -11.26 -16.12
N PHE A 304 -16.23 -10.32 -15.33
CA PHE A 304 -16.62 -10.13 -13.94
C PHE A 304 -17.36 -8.83 -13.66
N GLY A 305 -17.49 -7.95 -14.67
CA GLY A 305 -18.16 -6.66 -14.52
C GLY A 305 -17.34 -5.66 -13.72
N LEU A 306 -17.98 -4.99 -12.77
CA LEU A 306 -17.32 -4.00 -11.90
C LEU A 306 -16.46 -4.69 -10.87
N VAL A 307 -15.18 -4.32 -10.83
CA VAL A 307 -14.21 -4.76 -9.84
C VAL A 307 -13.67 -3.53 -9.10
N VAL A 308 -13.62 -3.58 -7.79
CA VAL A 308 -13.07 -2.52 -6.96
C VAL A 308 -12.08 -3.11 -5.96
N SER A 309 -10.95 -2.44 -5.75
CA SER A 309 -9.89 -2.94 -4.89
C SER A 309 -9.20 -1.81 -4.12
N HIS A 310 -8.45 -2.18 -3.12
CA HIS A 310 -7.44 -1.34 -2.51
C HIS A 310 -6.31 -2.20 -1.95
N SER A 311 -5.09 -1.77 -2.20
CA SER A 311 -3.89 -2.31 -1.54
C SER A 311 -3.63 -1.60 -0.21
N GLY A 312 -2.81 -2.20 0.62
CA GLY A 312 -2.25 -1.55 1.80
C GLY A 312 -0.78 -1.88 1.95
N GLY A 313 0.05 -0.86 2.08
CA GLY A 313 1.49 -0.98 2.25
C GLY A 313 2.00 -0.05 3.34
N MET A 314 2.80 -0.61 4.24
CA MET A 314 3.65 0.06 5.22
C MET A 314 4.85 -0.86 5.46
N PRO A 315 5.97 -0.40 6.01
CA PRO A 315 7.06 -1.30 6.38
C PRO A 315 6.55 -2.50 7.19
N GLY A 316 6.77 -3.70 6.70
CA GLY A 316 6.28 -4.93 7.33
C GLY A 316 4.79 -5.20 7.18
N VAL A 317 4.05 -4.45 6.38
CA VAL A 317 2.61 -4.64 6.15
C VAL A 317 2.32 -4.66 4.67
N ALA A 318 1.66 -5.73 4.20
CA ALA A 318 1.20 -5.83 2.82
C ALA A 318 -0.18 -6.47 2.80
N THR A 319 -1.17 -5.73 2.33
CA THR A 319 -2.57 -6.15 2.37
C THR A 319 -3.27 -5.89 1.04
N TRP A 320 -4.25 -6.74 0.73
CA TRP A 320 -5.05 -6.63 -0.47
C TRP A 320 -6.51 -6.91 -0.17
N PHE A 321 -7.39 -6.08 -0.71
CA PHE A 321 -8.84 -6.27 -0.63
C PHE A 321 -9.47 -6.00 -1.99
N GLU A 322 -10.05 -7.02 -2.60
CA GLU A 322 -10.65 -6.95 -3.92
C GLU A 322 -12.07 -7.50 -3.92
N ARG A 323 -12.97 -6.81 -4.57
CA ARG A 323 -14.40 -7.13 -4.66
C ARG A 323 -14.86 -7.13 -6.11
N PHE A 324 -15.34 -8.26 -6.57
CA PHE A 324 -15.99 -8.43 -7.86
C PHE A 324 -17.50 -8.19 -7.66
N ILE A 325 -17.94 -6.96 -7.90
CA ILE A 325 -19.29 -6.52 -7.48
C ILE A 325 -20.37 -7.32 -8.19
N ASP A 326 -20.29 -7.41 -9.52
CA ASP A 326 -21.30 -8.06 -10.34
C ASP A 326 -21.23 -9.61 -10.27
N ALA A 327 -20.07 -10.17 -9.96
CA ALA A 327 -19.82 -11.61 -9.89
C ALA A 327 -19.94 -12.20 -8.48
N ASP A 328 -20.23 -11.40 -7.46
CA ASP A 328 -20.30 -11.80 -6.04
C ASP A 328 -19.07 -12.61 -5.58
N ARG A 329 -17.88 -12.05 -5.78
CA ARG A 329 -16.62 -12.60 -5.29
C ARG A 329 -15.90 -11.58 -4.42
N VAL A 330 -15.10 -12.06 -3.49
CA VAL A 330 -14.21 -11.24 -2.65
C VAL A 330 -12.92 -11.97 -2.35
N LEU A 331 -11.81 -11.25 -2.47
CA LEU A 331 -10.47 -11.71 -2.08
C LEU A 331 -9.92 -10.78 -1.01
N VAL A 332 -9.42 -11.37 0.07
CA VAL A 332 -8.77 -10.69 1.18
C VAL A 332 -7.41 -11.33 1.39
N ILE A 333 -6.36 -10.54 1.49
CA ILE A 333 -5.01 -11.00 1.82
C ILE A 333 -4.43 -10.02 2.83
N LEU A 334 -3.96 -10.54 3.96
CA LEU A 334 -3.39 -9.74 5.04
C LEU A 334 -2.03 -10.33 5.42
N SER A 335 -0.94 -9.58 5.25
CA SER A 335 0.41 -9.96 5.63
C SER A 335 1.01 -8.96 6.62
N CYS A 336 1.79 -9.47 7.56
CA CYS A 336 2.50 -8.69 8.58
C CYS A 336 4.03 -8.75 8.41
N ARG A 337 4.50 -9.14 7.25
CA ARG A 337 5.93 -9.25 6.95
C ARG A 337 6.22 -8.74 5.55
N ASP A 338 7.30 -7.96 5.44
CA ASP A 338 7.85 -7.58 4.15
C ASP A 338 8.35 -8.81 3.39
N TYR A 339 8.36 -8.68 2.09
CA TYR A 339 8.86 -9.70 1.20
C TYR A 339 10.38 -9.61 1.11
N GLN A 340 11.04 -10.77 1.05
CA GLN A 340 12.46 -10.82 0.79
C GLN A 340 12.79 -10.61 -0.69
N ASP A 341 11.82 -10.85 -1.57
CA ASP A 341 11.94 -10.67 -3.01
C ASP A 341 10.67 -10.01 -3.58
N VAL A 342 10.77 -8.78 -4.12
CA VAL A 342 9.63 -8.02 -4.66
C VAL A 342 8.99 -8.67 -5.88
N ARG A 343 9.66 -9.59 -6.57
CA ARG A 343 9.00 -10.42 -7.59
C ARG A 343 7.94 -11.32 -6.99
N ALA A 344 8.17 -11.79 -5.78
CA ALA A 344 7.16 -12.52 -5.04
C ALA A 344 6.06 -11.60 -4.52
N TYR A 345 6.35 -10.33 -4.24
CA TYR A 345 5.36 -9.32 -3.87
C TYR A 345 4.28 -9.15 -4.96
N LEU A 346 4.67 -8.89 -6.20
CA LEU A 346 3.74 -8.83 -7.33
C LEU A 346 3.09 -10.20 -7.57
N GLY A 347 3.88 -11.29 -7.60
CA GLY A 347 3.39 -12.65 -7.82
C GLY A 347 2.46 -13.18 -6.72
N TYR A 348 2.47 -12.59 -5.55
CA TYR A 348 1.64 -12.99 -4.43
C TYR A 348 0.17 -12.60 -4.63
N TRP A 349 -0.10 -11.32 -4.86
CA TRP A 349 -1.43 -10.87 -5.17
C TRP A 349 -1.87 -11.37 -6.54
N ASP A 350 -1.04 -11.20 -7.56
CA ASP A 350 -1.29 -11.65 -8.92
C ASP A 350 -1.67 -13.12 -8.98
N GLY A 351 -0.96 -13.97 -8.22
CA GLY A 351 -1.25 -15.40 -8.19
C GLY A 351 -2.60 -15.73 -7.53
N MET A 352 -2.94 -15.08 -6.42
CA MET A 352 -4.24 -15.24 -5.76
C MET A 352 -5.37 -14.64 -6.60
N GLU A 353 -5.14 -13.49 -7.21
CA GLU A 353 -6.05 -12.82 -8.12
C GLU A 353 -6.31 -13.63 -9.38
N ALA A 354 -5.28 -14.24 -9.98
CA ALA A 354 -5.42 -15.14 -11.12
C ALA A 354 -6.37 -16.30 -10.77
N ILE A 355 -6.18 -16.93 -9.60
CA ILE A 355 -7.06 -18.00 -9.13
C ILE A 355 -8.49 -17.47 -8.90
N ALA A 356 -8.66 -16.28 -8.32
CA ALA A 356 -9.95 -15.65 -8.13
C ALA A 356 -10.64 -15.36 -9.48
N ARG A 357 -9.87 -15.11 -10.54
CA ARG A 357 -10.31 -14.91 -11.93
C ARG A 357 -10.45 -16.21 -12.74
N ASP A 358 -10.41 -17.39 -12.10
CA ASP A 358 -10.49 -18.71 -12.76
C ASP A 358 -9.30 -18.98 -13.69
N GLN A 359 -8.13 -18.45 -13.37
CA GLN A 359 -6.88 -18.61 -14.13
C GLN A 359 -5.87 -19.43 -13.33
N GLU A 360 -4.90 -20.04 -14.01
CA GLU A 360 -3.74 -20.64 -13.36
C GLU A 360 -2.76 -19.53 -12.99
N PRO A 361 -2.21 -19.51 -11.75
CA PRO A 361 -1.23 -18.51 -11.36
C PRO A 361 0.09 -18.74 -12.10
N GLU A 362 0.77 -17.64 -12.42
CA GLU A 362 2.12 -17.70 -12.96
C GLU A 362 3.09 -18.31 -11.91
N PRO A 363 4.13 -19.02 -12.36
CA PRO A 363 5.12 -19.59 -11.43
C PRO A 363 5.85 -18.51 -10.64
N ILE A 364 6.03 -18.73 -9.33
CA ILE A 364 6.86 -17.85 -8.50
C ILE A 364 8.31 -18.01 -8.91
N ILE A 365 8.88 -16.95 -9.47
CA ILE A 365 10.28 -16.89 -9.90
C ILE A 365 11.04 -15.98 -8.93
N THR A 366 11.89 -16.59 -8.08
CA THR A 366 12.81 -15.85 -7.22
C THR A 366 14.17 -15.66 -7.91
N ILE A 367 14.96 -14.69 -7.43
CA ILE A 367 16.30 -14.49 -7.98
C ILE A 367 17.17 -15.75 -7.82
N GLU A 368 17.01 -16.49 -6.73
CA GLU A 368 17.72 -17.74 -6.48
C GLU A 368 17.41 -18.83 -7.51
N ASN A 369 16.22 -18.82 -8.13
CA ASN A 369 15.82 -19.78 -9.15
C ASN A 369 16.47 -19.52 -10.49
N ILE A 370 16.80 -18.26 -10.80
CA ILE A 370 17.34 -17.84 -12.09
C ILE A 370 18.82 -17.45 -12.03
N ALA A 371 19.36 -17.23 -10.82
CA ALA A 371 20.76 -16.87 -10.64
C ALA A 371 21.71 -18.00 -11.09
N VAL A 372 22.75 -17.62 -11.81
CA VAL A 372 23.84 -18.53 -12.20
C VAL A 372 24.62 -18.92 -10.96
N LYS A 373 24.70 -20.23 -10.65
CA LYS A 373 25.35 -20.73 -9.40
C LYS A 373 26.83 -20.40 -9.29
N ASP A 374 27.57 -20.53 -10.41
CA ASP A 374 29.01 -20.23 -10.48
C ASP A 374 29.26 -19.28 -11.65
N PRO A 375 28.97 -17.98 -11.52
CA PRO A 375 29.12 -17.02 -12.61
C PRO A 375 30.62 -16.75 -12.91
N ASP A 376 30.95 -16.56 -14.19
CA ASP A 376 32.26 -16.07 -14.58
C ASP A 376 32.44 -14.60 -14.15
N LYS A 377 33.25 -14.40 -13.10
CA LYS A 377 33.52 -13.08 -12.51
C LYS A 377 34.65 -12.33 -13.22
N SER A 378 35.26 -12.90 -14.26
CA SER A 378 36.45 -12.31 -14.90
C SER A 378 36.24 -10.92 -15.52
N LYS A 379 34.99 -10.61 -15.87
CA LYS A 379 34.61 -9.31 -16.44
C LYS A 379 34.06 -8.32 -15.43
N TRP A 380 33.75 -8.74 -14.21
CA TRP A 380 33.01 -7.93 -13.24
C TRP A 380 33.69 -6.62 -12.87
N GLU A 381 35.03 -6.63 -12.78
CA GLU A 381 35.82 -5.42 -12.53
C GLU A 381 35.64 -4.38 -13.66
N SER A 382 35.43 -4.83 -14.89
CA SER A 382 35.17 -3.94 -16.02
C SER A 382 33.78 -3.28 -16.00
N PHE A 383 32.84 -3.84 -15.25
CA PHE A 383 31.52 -3.26 -15.05
C PHE A 383 31.51 -2.17 -13.97
N CYS A 384 32.48 -2.17 -13.04
CA CYS A 384 32.54 -1.20 -11.95
C CYS A 384 32.84 0.22 -12.46
N GLY A 385 32.12 1.21 -11.92
CA GLY A 385 32.29 2.63 -12.21
C GLY A 385 30.99 3.39 -12.11
N LYS A 386 31.05 4.68 -12.39
CA LYS A 386 29.89 5.56 -12.44
C LYS A 386 29.28 5.57 -13.82
N TYR A 387 27.98 5.79 -13.87
CA TYR A 387 27.20 5.79 -15.11
C TYR A 387 26.44 7.12 -15.26
N GLU A 388 26.36 7.62 -16.51
CA GLU A 388 25.47 8.74 -16.85
C GLU A 388 24.03 8.24 -16.83
N HIS A 389 23.10 9.08 -16.41
CA HIS A 389 21.67 8.80 -16.48
C HIS A 389 20.94 9.95 -17.17
N PRO A 390 19.81 9.69 -17.83
CA PRO A 390 18.93 10.73 -18.37
C PRO A 390 18.33 11.58 -17.24
N GLU A 391 18.19 12.90 -17.46
CA GLU A 391 17.58 13.82 -16.46
C GLU A 391 16.12 13.47 -16.13
N SER A 392 15.45 12.65 -16.96
CA SER A 392 14.06 12.26 -16.82
C SER A 392 13.86 10.81 -16.34
N ALA A 393 14.88 10.16 -15.79
CA ALA A 393 14.74 8.79 -15.31
C ALA A 393 14.25 8.79 -13.85
N ASP A 394 13.14 8.12 -13.60
CA ASP A 394 12.54 7.97 -12.28
C ASP A 394 13.35 7.01 -11.38
N PHE A 395 14.14 6.12 -11.97
CA PHE A 395 15.08 5.24 -11.28
C PHE A 395 16.46 5.32 -11.93
N ILE A 396 17.49 5.60 -11.13
CA ILE A 396 18.84 5.87 -11.57
C ILE A 396 19.81 4.88 -10.95
N ILE A 397 20.65 4.22 -11.76
CA ILE A 397 21.83 3.48 -11.26
C ILE A 397 23.04 4.37 -11.49
N ASP A 398 23.58 4.96 -10.43
CA ASP A 398 24.67 5.92 -10.54
C ASP A 398 26.06 5.26 -10.42
N GLU A 399 26.16 4.10 -9.77
CA GLU A 399 27.45 3.43 -9.58
C GLU A 399 27.30 1.90 -9.49
N ILE A 400 28.22 1.19 -10.10
CA ILE A 400 28.42 -0.25 -9.93
C ILE A 400 29.80 -0.47 -9.27
N PHE A 401 29.85 -1.35 -8.26
CA PHE A 401 31.07 -1.61 -7.50
C PHE A 401 31.16 -3.06 -7.01
N LEU A 402 32.37 -3.48 -6.64
CA LEU A 402 32.61 -4.77 -6.01
C LEU A 402 32.69 -4.63 -4.49
N LYS A 403 31.96 -5.48 -3.78
CA LYS A 403 32.04 -5.65 -2.33
C LYS A 403 32.12 -7.16 -2.05
N ASP A 404 33.17 -7.60 -1.35
CA ASP A 404 33.43 -9.01 -1.00
C ASP A 404 33.42 -9.97 -2.21
N GLY A 405 33.87 -9.49 -3.38
CA GLY A 405 33.92 -10.27 -4.62
C GLY A 405 32.56 -10.44 -5.32
N GLU A 406 31.53 -9.72 -4.90
CA GLU A 406 30.20 -9.65 -5.50
C GLU A 406 29.92 -8.25 -6.06
N LEU A 407 29.09 -8.17 -7.12
CA LEU A 407 28.68 -6.89 -7.68
C LEU A 407 27.53 -6.27 -6.90
N TYR A 408 27.60 -4.96 -6.72
CA TYR A 408 26.58 -4.11 -6.10
C TYR A 408 26.29 -2.93 -7.02
N ALA A 409 25.09 -2.40 -6.89
CA ALA A 409 24.68 -1.14 -7.50
C ALA A 409 24.28 -0.15 -6.42
N ASN A 410 24.69 1.12 -6.59
CA ASN A 410 24.06 2.26 -5.94
C ASN A 410 23.03 2.83 -6.88
N ALA A 411 21.83 3.07 -6.39
CA ALA A 411 20.72 3.63 -7.15
C ALA A 411 20.05 4.78 -6.39
N ILE A 412 19.28 5.58 -7.14
CA ILE A 412 18.45 6.66 -6.63
C ILE A 412 17.08 6.44 -7.25
N ASP A 413 16.02 6.44 -6.45
CA ASP A 413 14.65 6.30 -6.93
C ASP A 413 14.02 7.65 -7.31
N GLU A 414 12.74 7.63 -7.71
CA GLU A 414 11.97 8.80 -8.11
C GLU A 414 11.83 9.87 -7.02
N ASP A 415 11.88 9.45 -5.75
CA ASP A 415 11.81 10.32 -4.58
C ASP A 415 13.18 10.91 -4.19
N GLY A 416 14.24 10.46 -4.85
CA GLY A 416 15.62 10.89 -4.60
C GLY A 416 16.33 10.09 -3.49
N ASP A 417 15.71 9.02 -3.01
CA ASP A 417 16.26 8.16 -1.98
C ASP A 417 17.36 7.27 -2.55
N ARG A 418 18.45 7.16 -1.78
CA ARG A 418 19.62 6.38 -2.18
C ARG A 418 19.56 4.98 -1.58
N MET A 419 19.71 3.99 -2.46
CA MET A 419 19.76 2.59 -2.07
C MET A 419 21.01 1.90 -2.61
N SER A 420 21.45 0.85 -1.93
CA SER A 420 22.53 -0.01 -2.39
C SER A 420 22.10 -1.47 -2.30
N PHE A 421 22.25 -2.22 -3.40
CA PHE A 421 21.83 -3.61 -3.44
C PHE A 421 22.79 -4.49 -4.23
N ARG A 422 22.81 -5.78 -3.87
CA ARG A 422 23.58 -6.80 -4.56
C ARG A 422 22.97 -7.13 -5.91
N LEU A 423 23.83 -7.32 -6.92
CA LEU A 423 23.49 -7.82 -8.24
C LEU A 423 23.83 -9.32 -8.34
N TYR A 424 22.85 -10.09 -8.78
CA TYR A 424 22.98 -11.53 -9.02
C TYR A 424 23.07 -11.79 -10.51
N ALA A 425 24.12 -12.49 -10.96
CA ALA A 425 24.22 -12.87 -12.37
C ALA A 425 23.09 -13.82 -12.75
N ILE A 426 22.31 -13.48 -13.78
CA ILE A 426 21.24 -14.28 -14.34
C ILE A 426 21.53 -14.71 -15.78
N GLY A 427 22.65 -14.23 -16.32
CA GLY A 427 23.20 -14.55 -17.63
C GLY A 427 24.65 -14.11 -17.71
N GLU A 428 25.28 -14.18 -18.90
CA GLU A 428 26.70 -13.83 -19.08
C GLU A 428 26.99 -12.36 -18.72
N ASN A 429 26.11 -11.45 -19.18
CA ASN A 429 26.20 -10.01 -18.91
C ASN A 429 24.89 -9.47 -18.36
N GLU A 430 24.02 -10.34 -17.86
CA GLU A 430 22.71 -10.00 -17.34
C GLU A 430 22.67 -10.24 -15.83
N PHE A 431 22.14 -9.26 -15.12
CA PHE A 431 22.07 -9.27 -13.67
C PHE A 431 20.67 -8.87 -13.20
N GLY A 432 20.24 -9.47 -12.10
CA GLY A 432 19.02 -9.09 -11.38
C GLY A 432 19.35 -8.70 -9.96
N ARG A 433 18.42 -8.07 -9.25
CA ARG A 433 18.50 -7.85 -7.81
C ARG A 433 17.53 -8.77 -7.08
N LYS A 434 17.80 -9.04 -5.81
CA LYS A 434 16.81 -9.55 -4.88
C LYS A 434 15.84 -8.40 -4.56
N GLY A 435 14.57 -8.66 -4.57
CA GLY A 435 13.59 -7.61 -4.30
C GLY A 435 13.29 -6.69 -5.49
N GLY A 436 13.10 -7.22 -6.71
CA GLY A 436 12.64 -6.43 -7.83
C GLY A 436 12.78 -7.07 -9.21
N MET A 437 12.00 -6.58 -10.14
CA MET A 437 12.06 -7.01 -11.56
C MET A 437 13.25 -6.40 -12.32
N LEU A 438 14.17 -5.71 -11.65
CA LEU A 438 15.30 -5.07 -12.30
C LEU A 438 16.17 -6.09 -13.02
N LYS A 439 16.22 -5.99 -14.34
CA LYS A 439 17.15 -6.70 -15.19
C LYS A 439 18.16 -5.71 -15.76
N LEU A 440 19.38 -5.78 -15.27
CA LEU A 440 20.51 -5.03 -15.78
C LEU A 440 21.24 -5.83 -16.85
N THR A 441 21.52 -5.21 -17.99
CA THR A 441 22.35 -5.78 -19.04
C THR A 441 23.60 -4.91 -19.22
N PHE A 442 24.78 -5.50 -19.07
CA PHE A 442 26.05 -4.82 -19.37
C PHE A 442 26.42 -5.00 -20.83
N GLY A 443 26.71 -3.89 -21.50
CA GLY A 443 27.20 -3.83 -22.89
C GLY A 443 28.56 -3.12 -22.98
N ASP A 444 28.98 -2.75 -24.18
CA ASP A 444 30.27 -2.08 -24.47
C ASP A 444 30.31 -0.67 -23.82
N GLY A 445 30.69 -0.61 -22.53
CA GLY A 445 30.77 0.63 -21.75
C GLY A 445 29.43 1.24 -21.40
N CYS A 446 28.35 0.47 -21.34
CA CYS A 446 27.05 0.92 -20.91
C CYS A 446 26.33 -0.15 -20.06
N ILE A 447 25.32 0.29 -19.31
CA ILE A 447 24.29 -0.56 -18.71
C ILE A 447 22.93 -0.22 -19.31
N SER A 448 22.07 -1.23 -19.45
CA SER A 448 20.69 -1.03 -19.90
C SER A 448 19.74 -1.72 -18.92
N PHE A 449 18.65 -1.05 -18.58
CA PHE A 449 17.55 -1.56 -17.75
C PHE A 449 16.27 -0.79 -18.10
N ASP A 450 15.13 -1.43 -18.09
CA ASP A 450 13.79 -0.86 -18.31
C ASP A 450 13.69 0.12 -19.51
N GLY A 451 14.38 -0.22 -20.60
CA GLY A 451 14.43 0.63 -21.79
C GLY A 451 15.40 1.81 -21.72
N ILE A 452 16.03 2.04 -20.57
CA ILE A 452 17.05 3.08 -20.36
C ILE A 452 18.42 2.52 -20.65
N THR A 453 19.29 3.31 -21.29
CA THR A 453 20.71 2.96 -21.49
C THR A 453 21.59 4.08 -20.94
N CYS A 454 22.45 3.73 -19.99
CA CYS A 454 23.38 4.62 -19.32
C CYS A 454 24.82 4.31 -19.72
N LYS A 455 25.58 5.33 -20.09
CA LYS A 455 27.00 5.16 -20.47
C LYS A 455 27.88 5.23 -19.23
N LYS A 456 28.91 4.41 -19.22
CA LYS A 456 29.96 4.47 -18.21
C LYS A 456 30.75 5.79 -18.36
N LEU A 457 30.97 6.50 -17.24
CA LEU A 457 31.72 7.77 -17.16
C LEU A 457 33.25 7.55 -17.18
#